data_f8c70aa9290a3375376c913c2c47e12b
#
_entry.id   f8c70aa9290a3375376c913c2c47e12b
#
_cell.length_a   1.000
_cell.length_b   1.000
_cell.length_c   1.000
_cell.angle_alpha   90.00
_cell.angle_beta   90.00
_cell.angle_gamma   90.00
#
_symmetry.space_group_name_H-M   'P 1'
#
loop_
_entity.id
_entity.type
_entity.pdbx_description
1 polymer ?
#
loop_
_entity_poly.entity_id
_entity_poly.type
_entity_poly.pdbx_seq_one_letter_code
_entity_poly.pdbx_strand_id
1 'polypeptide(L)'
;MKKFSLFIIALLLLSFTRTNTITDKERETAADLLSQTEQGVFNSLLGMSDAQLNFKPSPDRWSIADCIKHIAVTEQMLWQMTDAALKQTPNPEKRN
;
A
#
# COMPACT_ATOMS: atom_id res chain seq x y z
N MET A 1 2.35 52.18 0.16
CA MET A 1 2.31 51.10 -0.89
C MET A 1 3.38 50.03 -0.70
N LYS A 2 4.62 50.35 -0.46
CA LYS A 2 5.69 49.33 -0.27
C LYS A 2 5.46 48.35 0.92
N LYS A 3 4.81 48.78 1.99
CA LYS A 3 4.49 47.93 3.15
C LYS A 3 3.34 46.94 2.88
N PHE A 4 2.40 47.25 1.98
CA PHE A 4 1.30 46.40 1.59
C PHE A 4 1.78 45.26 0.67
N SER A 5 2.73 45.57 -0.22
CA SER A 5 3.33 44.58 -1.11
C SER A 5 4.13 43.52 -0.38
N LEU A 6 4.84 43.87 0.68
CA LEU A 6 5.57 42.92 1.54
C LEU A 6 4.64 41.95 2.30
N PHE A 7 3.46 42.45 2.71
CA PHE A 7 2.47 41.61 3.43
C PHE A 7 1.85 40.57 2.50
N ILE A 8 1.58 40.93 1.24
CA ILE A 8 1.03 39.99 0.22
C ILE A 8 2.07 38.93 -0.14
N ILE A 9 3.34 39.29 -0.27
CA ILE A 9 4.43 38.35 -0.55
C ILE A 9 4.62 37.37 0.63
N ALA A 10 4.55 37.85 1.88
CA ALA A 10 4.61 36.99 3.06
C ALA A 10 3.43 36.02 3.15
N LEU A 11 2.21 36.43 2.76
CA LEU A 11 1.03 35.57 2.71
C LEU A 11 1.16 34.48 1.62
N LEU A 12 1.75 34.83 0.47
CA LEU A 12 2.00 33.89 -0.61
C LEU A 12 3.05 32.85 -0.26
N LEU A 13 4.06 33.20 0.53
CA LEU A 13 5.11 32.27 0.97
C LEU A 13 4.60 31.27 2.02
N LEU A 14 3.57 31.63 2.81
CA LEU A 14 2.93 30.72 3.77
C LEU A 14 2.07 29.64 3.14
N SER A 15 1.70 29.80 1.84
CA SER A 15 0.86 28.84 1.13
C SER A 15 1.61 27.61 0.63
N PHE A 16 2.94 27.55 0.72
CA PHE A 16 3.76 26.48 0.15
C PHE A 16 4.17 25.38 1.12
N THR A 17 3.75 25.41 2.36
CA THR A 17 4.03 24.32 3.31
C THR A 17 2.89 23.29 3.33
N ARG A 18 2.59 22.67 2.18
CA ARG A 18 1.85 21.41 2.18
C ARG A 18 2.84 20.28 2.49
N THR A 19 2.92 19.91 3.72
CA THR A 19 3.43 18.59 4.09
C THR A 19 2.42 17.58 3.56
N ASN A 20 2.77 16.83 2.52
CA ASN A 20 1.97 15.70 2.03
C ASN A 20 2.07 14.54 3.03
N THR A 21 1.55 14.75 4.21
CA THR A 21 1.39 13.69 5.20
C THR A 21 0.03 13.04 5.01
N ILE A 22 0.00 11.72 4.98
CA ILE A 22 -1.23 10.94 4.95
C ILE A 22 -2.04 11.27 6.20
N THR A 23 -3.28 11.66 6.03
CA THR A 23 -4.21 11.93 7.14
C THR A 23 -4.61 10.64 7.85
N ASP A 24 -5.03 10.74 9.10
CA ASP A 24 -5.52 9.57 9.86
C ASP A 24 -6.71 8.90 9.16
N LYS A 25 -7.60 9.69 8.54
CA LYS A 25 -8.72 9.17 7.77
C LYS A 25 -8.28 8.38 6.52
N GLU A 26 -7.27 8.85 5.80
CA GLU A 26 -6.72 8.13 4.65
C GLU A 26 -6.06 6.82 5.08
N ARG A 27 -5.38 6.83 6.21
CA ARG A 27 -4.77 5.65 6.82
C ARG A 27 -5.82 4.62 7.24
N GLU A 28 -6.88 5.05 7.91
CA GLU A 28 -8.02 4.22 8.31
C GLU A 28 -8.71 3.62 7.09
N THR A 29 -9.01 4.43 6.08
CA THR A 29 -9.62 3.96 4.83
C THR A 29 -8.76 2.89 4.13
N ALA A 30 -7.44 3.07 4.09
CA ALA A 30 -6.53 2.08 3.52
C ALA A 30 -6.50 0.78 4.33
N ALA A 31 -6.47 0.87 5.66
CA ALA A 31 -6.50 -0.29 6.55
C ALA A 31 -7.81 -1.08 6.42
N ASP A 32 -8.95 -0.39 6.36
CA ASP A 32 -10.27 -0.99 6.15
C ASP A 32 -10.35 -1.71 4.80
N LEU A 33 -9.85 -1.09 3.73
CA LEU A 33 -9.82 -1.71 2.41
C LEU A 33 -8.98 -2.99 2.41
N LEU A 34 -7.81 -2.97 3.02
CA LEU A 34 -6.94 -4.14 3.14
C LEU A 34 -7.63 -5.26 3.93
N SER A 35 -8.28 -4.93 5.06
CA SER A 35 -9.02 -5.90 5.86
C SER A 35 -10.21 -6.51 5.10
N GLN A 36 -10.95 -5.70 4.34
CA GLN A 36 -12.07 -6.18 3.54
C GLN A 36 -11.60 -7.12 2.42
N THR A 37 -10.50 -6.80 1.74
CA THR A 37 -9.94 -7.65 0.68
C THR A 37 -9.40 -8.97 1.23
N GLU A 38 -8.74 -8.95 2.38
CA GLU A 38 -8.30 -10.15 3.09
C GLU A 38 -9.47 -11.07 3.44
N GLN A 39 -10.52 -10.51 4.06
CA GLN A 39 -11.72 -11.26 4.38
C GLN A 39 -12.42 -11.81 3.14
N GLY A 40 -12.42 -11.07 2.03
CA GLY A 40 -12.94 -11.52 0.74
C GLY A 40 -12.23 -12.76 0.25
N VAL A 41 -10.90 -12.81 0.36
CA VAL A 41 -10.10 -14.00 0.02
C VAL A 41 -10.50 -15.18 0.91
N PHE A 42 -10.47 -15.02 2.24
CA PHE A 42 -10.84 -16.09 3.16
C PHE A 42 -12.26 -16.61 2.91
N ASN A 43 -13.23 -15.73 2.72
CA ASN A 43 -14.62 -16.11 2.46
C ASN A 43 -14.75 -16.92 1.16
N SER A 44 -13.97 -16.62 0.14
CA SER A 44 -13.97 -17.37 -1.11
C SER A 44 -13.41 -18.78 -1.00
N LEU A 45 -12.65 -19.06 0.07
CA LEU A 45 -12.05 -20.36 0.34
C LEU A 45 -12.88 -21.23 1.32
N LEU A 46 -13.87 -20.63 1.98
CA LEU A 46 -14.70 -21.34 2.95
C LEU A 46 -15.40 -22.54 2.33
N GLY A 47 -15.27 -23.70 2.99
CA GLY A 47 -15.92 -24.94 2.55
C GLY A 47 -15.23 -25.66 1.40
N MET A 48 -14.09 -25.17 0.90
CA MET A 48 -13.31 -25.89 -0.10
C MET A 48 -12.55 -27.05 0.53
N SER A 49 -12.57 -28.21 -0.10
CA SER A 49 -11.75 -29.36 0.27
C SER A 49 -10.29 -29.20 -0.18
N ASP A 50 -9.38 -29.93 0.44
CA ASP A 50 -7.97 -29.97 0.02
C ASP A 50 -7.82 -30.37 -1.45
N ALA A 51 -8.66 -31.29 -1.95
CA ALA A 51 -8.68 -31.66 -3.34
C ALA A 51 -9.05 -30.51 -4.27
N GLN A 52 -10.01 -29.69 -3.89
CA GLN A 52 -10.41 -28.49 -4.64
C GLN A 52 -9.32 -27.40 -4.61
N LEU A 53 -8.72 -27.17 -3.44
CA LEU A 53 -7.63 -26.20 -3.29
C LEU A 53 -6.41 -26.55 -4.12
N ASN A 54 -6.08 -27.82 -4.24
CA ASN A 54 -4.90 -28.31 -4.96
C ASN A 54 -5.18 -28.72 -6.41
N PHE A 55 -6.43 -28.61 -6.87
CA PHE A 55 -6.78 -28.96 -8.25
C PHE A 55 -6.09 -28.04 -9.25
N LYS A 56 -5.44 -28.63 -10.26
CA LYS A 56 -4.83 -27.94 -11.40
C LYS A 56 -5.57 -28.31 -12.66
N PRO A 57 -6.12 -27.33 -13.41
CA PRO A 57 -6.79 -27.60 -14.70
C PRO A 57 -5.88 -28.29 -15.75
N SER A 58 -4.57 -27.98 -15.68
CA SER A 58 -3.50 -28.62 -16.46
C SER A 58 -2.18 -28.50 -15.66
N PRO A 59 -1.13 -29.27 -15.99
CA PRO A 59 0.14 -29.29 -15.28
C PRO A 59 0.85 -27.94 -15.22
N ASP A 60 0.63 -27.08 -16.20
CA ASP A 60 1.20 -25.74 -16.34
C ASP A 60 0.35 -24.63 -15.67
N ARG A 61 -0.78 -24.99 -15.09
CA ARG A 61 -1.68 -24.04 -14.41
C ARG A 61 -1.54 -24.11 -12.90
N TRP A 62 -1.77 -22.97 -12.29
CA TRP A 62 -1.76 -22.85 -10.83
C TRP A 62 -3.06 -23.39 -10.24
N SER A 63 -2.91 -24.04 -9.08
CA SER A 63 -4.04 -24.33 -8.20
C SER A 63 -4.41 -23.08 -7.38
N ILE A 64 -5.55 -23.13 -6.71
CA ILE A 64 -5.94 -22.11 -5.73
C ILE A 64 -4.88 -22.00 -4.63
N ALA A 65 -4.39 -23.13 -4.12
CA ALA A 65 -3.33 -23.16 -3.11
C ALA A 65 -2.03 -22.50 -3.60
N ASP A 66 -1.64 -22.69 -4.85
CA ASP A 66 -0.48 -22.01 -5.44
C ASP A 66 -0.68 -20.49 -5.47
N CYS A 67 -1.87 -20.02 -5.84
CA CYS A 67 -2.21 -18.59 -5.86
C CYS A 67 -2.13 -17.97 -4.45
N ILE A 68 -2.73 -18.59 -3.45
CA ILE A 68 -2.71 -18.12 -2.07
C ILE A 68 -1.29 -18.08 -1.52
N LYS A 69 -0.51 -19.13 -1.77
CA LYS A 69 0.91 -19.17 -1.40
C LYS A 69 1.69 -18.03 -2.04
N HIS A 70 1.45 -17.77 -3.32
CA HIS A 70 2.09 -16.67 -4.04
C HIS A 70 1.76 -15.32 -3.42
N ILE A 71 0.50 -15.06 -3.10
CA ILE A 71 0.06 -13.82 -2.43
C ILE A 71 0.80 -13.67 -1.10
N ALA A 72 0.77 -14.68 -0.23
CA ALA A 72 1.38 -14.63 1.09
C ALA A 72 2.90 -14.38 1.04
N VAL A 73 3.61 -15.07 0.15
CA VAL A 73 5.06 -14.89 -0.03
C VAL A 73 5.38 -13.50 -0.59
N THR A 74 4.58 -13.02 -1.54
CA THR A 74 4.77 -11.70 -2.14
C THR A 74 4.54 -10.58 -1.13
N GLU A 75 3.49 -10.67 -0.32
CA GLU A 75 3.21 -9.71 0.75
C GLU A 75 4.35 -9.66 1.77
N GLN A 76 4.84 -10.81 2.21
CA GLN A 76 5.97 -10.88 3.13
C GLN A 76 7.22 -10.23 2.54
N MET A 77 7.52 -10.49 1.27
CA MET A 77 8.68 -9.92 0.59
C MET A 77 8.54 -8.40 0.43
N LEU A 78 7.37 -7.89 0.04
CA LEU A 78 7.09 -6.47 -0.08
C LEU A 78 7.20 -5.77 1.28
N TRP A 79 6.73 -6.41 2.35
CA TRP A 79 6.89 -5.89 3.70
C TRP A 79 8.36 -5.75 4.08
N GLN A 80 9.17 -6.79 3.86
CA GLN A 80 10.60 -6.76 4.16
C GLN A 80 11.34 -5.68 3.35
N MET A 81 11.01 -5.53 2.07
CA MET A 81 11.58 -4.50 1.20
C MET A 81 11.21 -3.09 1.68
N THR A 82 9.96 -2.90 2.09
CA THR A 82 9.46 -1.62 2.61
C THR A 82 10.14 -1.26 3.93
N ASP A 83 10.22 -2.21 4.87
CA ASP A 83 10.89 -2.03 6.16
C ASP A 83 12.38 -1.70 5.97
N ALA A 84 13.05 -2.39 5.06
CA ALA A 84 14.44 -2.10 4.71
C ALA A 84 14.61 -0.71 4.09
N ALA A 85 13.69 -0.29 3.22
CA ALA A 85 13.71 1.03 2.60
C ALA A 85 13.49 2.16 3.62
N LEU A 86 12.59 1.95 4.58
CA LEU A 86 12.31 2.93 5.65
C LEU A 86 13.51 3.15 6.60
N LYS A 87 14.41 2.17 6.71
CA LYS A 87 15.64 2.25 7.51
C LYS A 87 16.80 2.94 6.78
N GLN A 88 16.66 3.21 5.49
CA GLN A 88 17.68 3.90 4.72
C GLN A 88 17.63 5.42 4.92
N THR A 89 18.77 6.09 4.76
CA THR A 89 18.80 7.55 4.73
C THR A 89 17.98 8.08 3.55
N PRO A 90 17.14 9.09 3.76
CA PRO A 90 16.36 9.68 2.67
C PRO A 90 17.24 10.15 1.53
N ASN A 91 16.91 9.75 0.30
CA ASN A 91 17.60 10.19 -0.90
C ASN A 91 16.68 11.07 -1.75
N PRO A 92 16.73 12.40 -1.60
CA PRO A 92 15.87 13.33 -2.31
C PRO A 92 16.12 13.35 -3.83
N GLU A 93 17.30 12.93 -4.29
CA GLU A 93 17.65 12.93 -5.73
C GLU A 93 16.92 11.84 -6.53
N LYS A 94 16.45 10.79 -5.86
CA LYS A 94 15.64 9.72 -6.49
C LYS A 94 14.14 10.03 -6.59
N ARG A 95 13.74 11.25 -6.27
CA ARG A 95 12.33 11.63 -6.20
C ARG A 95 11.78 12.21 -7.52
N ASN A 96 12.53 12.09 -8.60
CA ASN A 96 12.12 12.52 -9.95
C ASN A 96 11.38 11.43 -10.69
#